data_14e25553f9e93f8ae0a7d91ff6e597dd
#
_entry.id   14e25553f9e93f8ae0a7d91ff6e597dd
#
_cell.length_a   1.000
_cell.length_b   1.000
_cell.length_c   1.000
_cell.angle_alpha   90.00
_cell.angle_beta   90.00
_cell.angle_gamma   90.00
#
_symmetry.space_group_name_H-M   'P 1'
#
loop_
_entity.id
_entity.type
_entity.pdbx_description
1 polymer ?
#
loop_
_entity_poly.entity_id
_entity_poly.type
_entity_poly.pdbx_seq_one_letter_code
_entity_poly.pdbx_strand_id
1 'polypeptide(L)'
;MSGTAEIQGECRVEKETEEEIIQRCISHLDTDYSCRLAKQMEREKTNPVLGFRTAGSHAEKVTGDFLYEEMRSIGLTDVQKEEFWLDSWTFGRAVLRFKDSGGTEYTCQLGAYQTNFETDGFETYDLVYVG
;
A
#
# COMPACT_ATOMS: atom_id res chain seq x y z
N MET A 1 0.30 3.64 -74.88
CA MET A 1 0.00 4.68 -73.92
C MET A 1 -0.31 3.96 -72.60
N SER A 2 0.69 3.89 -71.75
CA SER A 2 0.59 3.22 -70.44
C SER A 2 0.47 4.32 -69.40
N GLY A 3 -0.69 4.36 -68.74
CA GLY A 3 -0.91 5.29 -67.61
C GLY A 3 -0.72 4.56 -66.30
N THR A 4 0.38 4.87 -65.63
CA THR A 4 0.66 4.45 -64.27
C THR A 4 -0.08 5.39 -63.32
N ALA A 5 -1.07 4.86 -62.59
CA ALA A 5 -1.69 5.61 -61.48
C ALA A 5 -0.84 5.37 -60.21
N GLU A 6 -0.16 6.41 -59.75
CA GLU A 6 0.45 6.47 -58.43
C GLU A 6 -0.64 6.66 -57.40
N ILE A 7 -0.81 5.67 -56.51
CA ILE A 7 -1.63 5.81 -55.32
C ILE A 7 -0.70 6.28 -54.19
N GLN A 8 -0.64 7.60 -53.98
CA GLN A 8 -0.03 8.19 -52.79
C GLN A 8 -1.11 8.26 -51.70
N GLY A 9 -1.15 7.25 -50.85
CA GLY A 9 -1.91 7.27 -49.59
C GLY A 9 -0.94 7.33 -48.42
N GLU A 10 -0.46 8.51 -48.07
CA GLU A 10 0.19 8.72 -46.77
C GLU A 10 -0.85 8.57 -45.67
N CYS A 11 -0.77 7.44 -44.95
CA CYS A 11 -1.51 7.28 -43.70
C CYS A 11 -0.88 8.21 -42.66
N ARG A 12 -1.46 9.40 -42.52
CA ARG A 12 -1.08 10.36 -41.48
C ARG A 12 -1.64 9.83 -40.17
N VAL A 13 -0.83 9.17 -39.39
CA VAL A 13 -1.13 8.86 -37.98
C VAL A 13 -1.02 10.20 -37.22
N GLU A 14 -2.15 10.83 -36.97
CA GLU A 14 -2.19 12.01 -36.09
C GLU A 14 -1.69 11.57 -34.72
N LYS A 15 -0.62 12.20 -34.23
CA LYS A 15 -0.14 11.96 -32.88
C LYS A 15 -1.13 12.57 -31.91
N GLU A 16 -1.69 11.74 -31.02
CA GLU A 16 -2.48 12.24 -29.89
C GLU A 16 -1.69 13.31 -29.13
N THR A 17 -2.39 14.34 -28.72
CA THR A 17 -1.84 15.37 -27.83
C THR A 17 -1.70 14.82 -26.41
N GLU A 18 -0.83 15.42 -25.60
CA GLU A 18 -0.68 15.07 -24.20
C GLU A 18 -2.00 15.15 -23.43
N GLU A 19 -2.81 16.17 -23.72
CA GLU A 19 -4.11 16.38 -23.10
C GLU A 19 -5.12 15.28 -23.47
N GLU A 20 -5.17 14.83 -24.71
CA GLU A 20 -6.02 13.71 -25.15
C GLU A 20 -5.60 12.40 -24.48
N ILE A 21 -4.30 12.16 -24.33
CA ILE A 21 -3.79 10.98 -23.62
C ILE A 21 -4.21 11.01 -22.15
N ILE A 22 -4.07 12.16 -21.48
CA ILE A 22 -4.47 12.34 -20.07
C ILE A 22 -5.97 12.09 -19.92
N GLN A 23 -6.80 12.69 -20.75
CA GLN A 23 -8.26 12.52 -20.68
C GLN A 23 -8.68 11.07 -20.94
N ARG A 24 -8.02 10.38 -21.85
CA ARG A 24 -8.23 8.96 -22.10
C ARG A 24 -7.84 8.13 -20.86
N CYS A 25 -6.70 8.39 -20.21
CA CYS A 25 -6.31 7.72 -18.99
C CYS A 25 -7.34 7.95 -17.87
N ILE A 26 -7.79 9.20 -17.67
CA ILE A 26 -8.79 9.54 -16.66
C ILE A 26 -10.12 8.80 -16.92
N SER A 27 -10.55 8.71 -18.18
CA SER A 27 -11.80 8.02 -18.54
C SER A 27 -11.80 6.52 -18.28
N HIS A 28 -10.61 5.92 -18.11
CA HIS A 28 -10.43 4.49 -17.80
C HIS A 28 -10.18 4.22 -16.31
N LEU A 29 -10.18 5.26 -15.46
CA LEU A 29 -10.02 5.06 -14.01
C LEU A 29 -11.24 4.35 -13.43
N ASP A 30 -11.01 3.20 -12.82
CA ASP A 30 -12.02 2.44 -12.08
C ASP A 30 -11.73 2.53 -10.58
N THR A 31 -12.44 3.44 -9.90
CA THR A 31 -12.32 3.65 -8.46
C THR A 31 -12.85 2.46 -7.66
N ASP A 32 -13.86 1.75 -8.18
CA ASP A 32 -14.41 0.57 -7.52
C ASP A 32 -13.40 -0.58 -7.55
N TYR A 33 -12.68 -0.73 -8.66
CA TYR A 33 -11.59 -1.68 -8.77
C TYR A 33 -10.50 -1.36 -7.74
N SER A 34 -10.05 -0.10 -7.67
CA SER A 34 -9.04 0.34 -6.71
C SER A 34 -9.46 0.10 -5.26
N CYS A 35 -10.73 0.40 -4.93
CA CYS A 35 -11.31 0.13 -3.62
C CYS A 35 -11.38 -1.37 -3.29
N ARG A 36 -11.69 -2.23 -4.27
CA ARG A 36 -11.67 -3.69 -4.07
C ARG A 36 -10.28 -4.20 -3.77
N LEU A 37 -9.25 -3.73 -4.49
CA LEU A 37 -7.86 -4.09 -4.23
C LEU A 37 -7.43 -3.66 -2.83
N ALA A 38 -7.71 -2.42 -2.44
CA ALA A 38 -7.38 -1.90 -1.11
C ALA A 38 -8.03 -2.75 0.01
N LYS A 39 -9.31 -3.08 -0.14
CA LYS A 39 -10.02 -3.95 0.81
C LYS A 39 -9.44 -5.37 0.86
N GLN A 40 -8.98 -5.90 -0.26
CA GLN A 40 -8.33 -7.21 -0.30
C GLN A 40 -7.00 -7.18 0.45
N MET A 41 -6.17 -6.16 0.20
CA MET A 41 -4.90 -5.96 0.90
C MET A 41 -5.08 -5.73 2.41
N GLU A 42 -6.18 -5.07 2.81
CA GLU A 42 -6.50 -4.84 4.23
C GLU A 42 -6.79 -6.13 5.01
N ARG A 43 -7.21 -7.20 4.35
CA ARG A 43 -7.50 -8.50 5.01
C ARG A 43 -6.26 -9.15 5.60
N GLU A 44 -5.12 -8.96 4.96
CA GLU A 44 -3.84 -9.53 5.38
C GLU A 44 -3.16 -8.62 6.40
N LYS A 45 -3.21 -9.03 7.67
CA LYS A 45 -2.74 -8.24 8.81
C LYS A 45 -1.77 -9.05 9.66
N THR A 46 -0.67 -8.44 10.09
CA THR A 46 0.21 -9.00 11.11
C THR A 46 -0.39 -8.81 12.50
N ASN A 47 -1.00 -7.63 12.73
CA ASN A 47 -1.69 -7.32 13.97
C ASN A 47 -3.19 -7.15 13.71
N PRO A 48 -4.04 -8.06 14.20
CA PRO A 48 -5.48 -8.03 13.93
C PRO A 48 -6.21 -6.89 14.66
N VAL A 49 -5.64 -6.37 15.75
CA VAL A 49 -6.26 -5.31 16.57
C VAL A 49 -6.02 -3.94 15.95
N LEU A 50 -4.77 -3.64 15.60
CA LEU A 50 -4.37 -2.33 15.07
C LEU A 50 -4.41 -2.27 13.53
N GLY A 51 -4.56 -3.42 12.87
CA GLY A 51 -4.77 -3.49 11.44
C GLY A 51 -3.55 -3.25 10.57
N PHE A 52 -2.34 -3.21 11.13
CA PHE A 52 -1.13 -3.02 10.34
C PHE A 52 -0.50 -4.34 9.88
N ARG A 53 0.40 -4.22 8.93
CA ARG A 53 1.20 -5.29 8.33
C ARG A 53 2.66 -4.88 8.38
N THR A 54 3.49 -5.69 9.06
CA THR A 54 4.93 -5.42 9.17
C THR A 54 5.69 -5.96 7.97
N ALA A 55 6.74 -5.26 7.58
CA ALA A 55 7.68 -5.73 6.57
C ALA A 55 8.35 -7.04 7.02
N GLY A 56 8.60 -7.95 6.08
CA GLY A 56 9.15 -9.30 6.35
C GLY A 56 8.15 -10.29 6.95
N SER A 57 6.89 -9.89 7.18
CA SER A 57 5.86 -10.79 7.71
C SER A 57 5.24 -11.69 6.65
N HIS A 58 4.61 -12.79 7.11
CA HIS A 58 3.81 -13.65 6.22
C HIS A 58 2.67 -12.86 5.54
N ALA A 59 2.03 -11.94 6.26
CA ALA A 59 0.96 -11.10 5.71
C ALA A 59 1.46 -10.18 4.59
N GLU A 60 2.69 -9.64 4.70
CA GLU A 60 3.31 -8.88 3.63
C GLU A 60 3.58 -9.77 2.40
N LYS A 61 4.14 -10.96 2.61
CA LYS A 61 4.41 -11.90 1.53
C LYS A 61 3.14 -12.26 0.76
N VAL A 62 2.06 -12.64 1.46
CA VAL A 62 0.77 -12.97 0.84
C VAL A 62 0.20 -11.78 0.05
N THR A 63 0.33 -10.57 0.60
CA THR A 63 -0.10 -9.36 -0.12
C THR A 63 0.75 -9.10 -1.37
N GLY A 64 2.06 -9.30 -1.28
CA GLY A 64 2.97 -9.17 -2.42
C GLY A 64 2.67 -10.21 -3.51
N ASP A 65 2.36 -11.45 -3.14
CA ASP A 65 1.95 -12.50 -4.06
C ASP A 65 0.65 -12.12 -4.78
N PHE A 66 -0.34 -11.64 -4.02
CA PHE A 66 -1.61 -11.15 -4.58
C PHE A 66 -1.40 -10.00 -5.57
N LEU A 67 -0.62 -8.98 -5.22
CA LEU A 67 -0.35 -7.85 -6.11
C LEU A 67 0.43 -8.28 -7.37
N TYR A 68 1.35 -9.20 -7.25
CA TYR A 68 2.09 -9.76 -8.38
C TYR A 68 1.15 -10.41 -9.40
N GLU A 69 0.24 -11.27 -8.95
CA GLU A 69 -0.73 -11.92 -9.84
C GLU A 69 -1.74 -10.92 -10.42
N GLU A 70 -2.15 -9.93 -9.64
CA GLU A 70 -3.06 -8.89 -10.11
C GLU A 70 -2.43 -8.04 -11.21
N MET A 71 -1.17 -7.61 -11.06
CA MET A 71 -0.42 -6.86 -12.07
C MET A 71 -0.29 -7.66 -13.38
N ARG A 72 -0.09 -8.96 -13.30
CA ARG A 72 -0.06 -9.84 -14.48
C ARG A 72 -1.43 -9.98 -15.13
N SER A 73 -2.47 -10.10 -14.33
CA SER A 73 -3.85 -10.29 -14.80
C SER A 73 -4.36 -9.12 -15.63
N ILE A 74 -3.93 -7.90 -15.28
CA ILE A 74 -4.26 -6.68 -16.04
C ILE A 74 -3.36 -6.44 -17.26
N GLY A 75 -2.46 -7.38 -17.56
CA GLY A 75 -1.64 -7.38 -18.78
C GLY A 75 -0.28 -6.70 -18.66
N LEU A 76 0.18 -6.38 -17.47
CA LEU A 76 1.56 -5.89 -17.30
C LEU A 76 2.56 -7.00 -17.62
N THR A 77 3.60 -6.64 -18.35
CA THR A 77 4.73 -7.52 -18.70
C THR A 77 5.92 -7.22 -17.78
N ASP A 78 6.85 -8.17 -17.69
CA ASP A 78 8.09 -8.03 -16.92
C ASP A 78 7.88 -7.72 -15.42
N VAL A 79 6.75 -8.16 -14.87
CA VAL A 79 6.48 -8.05 -13.44
C VAL A 79 7.43 -8.96 -12.69
N GLN A 80 8.22 -8.38 -11.78
CA GLN A 80 9.22 -9.09 -10.98
C GLN A 80 9.05 -8.75 -9.50
N LYS A 81 9.48 -9.67 -8.64
CA LYS A 81 9.64 -9.45 -7.20
C LYS A 81 11.12 -9.34 -6.91
N GLU A 82 11.51 -8.25 -6.29
CA GLU A 82 12.87 -8.07 -5.81
C GLU A 82 12.93 -8.39 -4.32
N GLU A 83 13.73 -9.39 -3.96
CA GLU A 83 13.94 -9.78 -2.57
C GLU A 83 15.09 -8.97 -1.97
N PHE A 84 14.92 -8.51 -0.74
CA PHE A 84 15.96 -7.85 0.04
C PHE A 84 15.90 -8.27 1.50
N TRP A 85 17.01 -8.15 2.18
CA TRP A 85 17.12 -8.48 3.59
C TRP A 85 16.73 -7.26 4.44
N LEU A 86 15.97 -7.51 5.48
CA LEU A 86 15.61 -6.51 6.49
C LEU A 86 15.51 -7.17 7.86
N ASP A 87 15.64 -6.35 8.91
CA ASP A 87 15.41 -6.81 10.26
C ASP A 87 13.93 -7.12 10.47
N SER A 88 13.65 -8.33 10.92
CA SER A 88 12.30 -8.73 11.29
C SER A 88 11.99 -8.31 12.73
N TRP A 89 10.78 -7.84 12.98
CA TRP A 89 10.31 -7.58 14.32
C TRP A 89 8.85 -8.02 14.51
N THR A 90 8.54 -8.34 15.75
CA THR A 90 7.20 -8.75 16.13
C THR A 90 6.67 -7.80 17.19
N PHE A 91 5.49 -7.25 16.94
CA PHE A 91 4.78 -6.43 17.91
C PHE A 91 3.84 -7.32 18.73
N GLY A 92 4.10 -7.40 20.02
CA GLY A 92 3.22 -8.12 20.94
C GLY A 92 2.02 -7.26 21.33
N ARG A 93 2.21 -6.36 22.28
CA ARG A 93 1.18 -5.47 22.80
C ARG A 93 1.82 -4.23 23.42
N ALA A 94 1.24 -3.05 23.19
CA ALA A 94 1.55 -1.85 23.95
C ALA A 94 0.26 -1.21 24.47
N VAL A 95 0.21 -0.88 25.74
CA VAL A 95 -0.96 -0.32 26.42
C VAL A 95 -0.51 0.85 27.27
N LEU A 96 -1.13 1.99 27.07
CA LEU A 96 -0.97 3.17 27.93
C LEU A 96 -2.16 3.28 28.88
N ARG A 97 -1.89 3.45 30.17
CA ARG A 97 -2.88 3.85 31.17
C ARG A 97 -2.50 5.19 31.75
N PHE A 98 -3.45 6.08 31.86
CA PHE A 98 -3.21 7.36 32.51
C PHE A 98 -4.49 7.85 33.21
N LYS A 99 -4.32 8.80 34.12
CA LYS A 99 -5.44 9.50 34.78
C LYS A 99 -5.42 10.95 34.36
N ASP A 100 -6.58 11.49 34.07
CA ASP A 100 -6.74 12.94 33.88
C ASP A 100 -6.70 13.71 35.22
N SER A 101 -6.78 15.04 35.15
CA SER A 101 -6.80 15.90 36.30
C SER A 101 -8.03 15.72 37.22
N GLY A 102 -9.10 15.13 36.71
CA GLY A 102 -10.30 14.74 37.41
C GLY A 102 -10.22 13.38 38.10
N GLY A 103 -9.14 12.62 37.87
CA GLY A 103 -8.93 11.27 38.39
C GLY A 103 -9.55 10.15 37.55
N THR A 104 -10.11 10.45 36.39
CA THR A 104 -10.67 9.45 35.49
C THR A 104 -9.54 8.65 34.82
N GLU A 105 -9.63 7.34 34.89
CA GLU A 105 -8.64 6.43 34.27
C GLU A 105 -8.98 6.11 32.84
N TYR A 106 -7.97 6.22 31.97
CA TYR A 106 -8.05 5.89 30.56
C TYR A 106 -7.07 4.76 30.22
N THR A 107 -7.49 3.90 29.28
CA THR A 107 -6.65 2.84 28.74
C THR A 107 -6.67 2.92 27.23
N CYS A 108 -5.50 3.08 26.62
CA CYS A 108 -5.33 3.16 25.16
C CYS A 108 -4.44 2.03 24.65
N GLN A 109 -4.84 1.42 23.54
CA GLN A 109 -3.95 0.55 22.78
C GLN A 109 -3.02 1.43 21.93
N LEU A 110 -1.73 1.16 22.01
CA LEU A 110 -0.71 1.87 21.24
C LEU A 110 -0.21 1.02 20.08
N GLY A 111 0.15 1.66 18.97
CA GLY A 111 1.02 1.10 17.97
C GLY A 111 2.49 1.23 18.39
N ALA A 112 3.37 0.58 17.65
CA ALA A 112 4.80 0.74 17.83
C ALA A 112 5.51 0.76 16.47
N TYR A 113 6.65 1.46 16.45
CA TYR A 113 7.65 1.31 15.41
C TYR A 113 8.62 0.20 15.80
N GLN A 114 9.44 -0.23 14.86
CA GLN A 114 10.54 -1.15 15.11
C GLN A 114 11.43 -0.58 16.23
N THR A 115 11.43 -1.26 17.37
CA THR A 115 12.16 -0.86 18.58
C THR A 115 12.43 -2.08 19.45
N ASN A 116 13.48 -2.00 20.24
CA ASN A 116 13.84 -3.03 21.23
C ASN A 116 13.36 -2.66 22.63
N PHE A 117 12.26 -1.95 22.73
CA PHE A 117 11.67 -1.57 24.01
C PHE A 117 10.63 -2.61 24.47
N GLU A 118 10.85 -3.13 25.66
CA GLU A 118 9.97 -4.10 26.30
C GLU A 118 9.92 -3.83 27.80
N THR A 119 8.77 -4.05 28.43
CA THR A 119 8.57 -3.96 29.85
C THR A 119 8.02 -5.28 30.41
N ASP A 120 8.42 -5.65 31.62
CA ASP A 120 7.83 -6.78 32.35
C ASP A 120 6.60 -6.31 33.14
N GLY A 121 5.48 -6.14 32.39
CA GLY A 121 4.24 -5.59 32.95
C GLY A 121 4.13 -4.07 32.77
N PHE A 122 3.34 -3.44 33.65
CA PHE A 122 3.14 -1.99 33.64
C PHE A 122 4.24 -1.28 34.42
N GLU A 123 4.90 -0.34 33.78
CA GLU A 123 5.84 0.59 34.39
C GLU A 123 5.29 2.01 34.33
N THR A 124 5.74 2.87 35.25
CA THR A 124 5.29 4.26 35.35
C THR A 124 6.34 5.19 34.77
N TYR A 125 5.91 6.05 33.85
CA TYR A 125 6.75 7.05 33.21
C TYR A 125 6.09 8.43 33.27
N ASP A 126 6.92 9.46 33.31
CA ASP A 126 6.45 10.83 33.16
C ASP A 126 6.15 11.13 31.68
N LEU A 127 5.02 11.77 31.43
CA LEU A 127 4.66 12.23 30.08
C LEU A 127 5.17 13.65 29.87
N VAL A 128 5.93 13.85 28.79
CA VAL A 128 6.43 15.15 28.37
C VAL A 128 5.89 15.48 27.00
N TYR A 129 5.22 16.61 26.86
CA TYR A 129 4.81 17.13 25.58
C TYR A 129 6.02 17.72 24.83
N VAL A 130 6.25 17.29 23.63
CA VAL A 130 7.43 17.69 22.84
C VAL A 130 7.11 18.54 21.60
N GLY A 131 5.86 19.01 21.47
CA GLY A 131 5.44 19.87 20.36
C GLY A 131 4.56 19.20 19.34
#